data_924423fa79295b2a379a7800be57e13c
#
_entry.id   924423fa79295b2a379a7800be57e13c
#
_cell.length_a   1.000
_cell.length_b   1.000
_cell.length_c   1.000
_cell.angle_alpha   90.00
_cell.angle_beta   90.00
_cell.angle_gamma   90.00
#
_symmetry.space_group_name_H-M   'P 1'
#
loop_
_entity.id
_entity.type
_entity.pdbx_description
1 polymer ?
#
loop_
_entity_poly.entity_id
_entity_poly.type
_entity_poly.pdbx_seq_one_letter_code
_entity_poly.pdbx_strand_id
1 'polypeptide(L)'
;RAFVAAGAYDNSGLLVDTGEPVKKAAFTLELSAAAVAFAEEEGCNLIVTHHPVIYRPVASLCAGDPTTGPLVKAIRAGISVISMHLNLDAAPGGIDESLARALGAEETKILRPILGDAGYGRAFSVGPIRFSAYLENVRKTFGDRVIAYGEDRPVSRVASFCGGGAGDALEYGAAADVIVTSDMPHHVIKELVERGKNLILIPHYTAEERGFFLFF
;
A
#
# COMPACT_ATOMS: atom_id res chain seq x y z
N ARG A 1 7.69 -17.64 1.69
CA ARG A 1 6.70 -17.29 2.73
C ARG A 1 5.86 -16.07 2.33
N ALA A 2 6.46 -15.03 1.74
CA ALA A 2 5.77 -13.79 1.38
C ALA A 2 4.56 -14.00 0.44
N PHE A 3 4.67 -14.90 -0.53
CA PHE A 3 3.59 -15.14 -1.51
C PHE A 3 2.35 -15.85 -0.94
N VAL A 4 2.47 -16.51 0.20
CA VAL A 4 1.34 -17.21 0.85
C VAL A 4 0.40 -16.22 1.57
N ALA A 5 0.88 -15.04 1.94
CA ALA A 5 0.07 -14.04 2.62
C ALA A 5 -0.85 -13.23 1.69
N ALA A 6 -0.58 -13.24 0.39
CA ALA A 6 -1.48 -12.63 -0.60
C ALA A 6 -2.77 -13.43 -0.71
N GLY A 7 -3.92 -12.91 -0.69
CA GLY A 7 -5.19 -13.64 -0.86
C GLY A 7 -5.35 -14.24 -2.27
N ALA A 8 -6.29 -15.15 -2.45
CA ALA A 8 -6.57 -15.77 -3.74
C ALA A 8 -7.03 -14.79 -4.83
N TYR A 9 -7.38 -13.57 -4.46
CA TYR A 9 -7.79 -12.47 -5.35
C TYR A 9 -6.64 -11.54 -5.73
N ASP A 10 -5.45 -11.72 -5.12
CA ASP A 10 -4.27 -10.92 -5.39
C ASP A 10 -3.33 -11.63 -6.38
N ASN A 11 -2.62 -10.87 -7.19
CA ASN A 11 -1.68 -11.38 -8.17
C ASN A 11 -0.24 -10.96 -7.86
N SER A 12 0.20 -11.14 -6.60
CA SER A 12 1.60 -11.00 -6.22
C SER A 12 2.44 -12.14 -6.79
N GLY A 13 3.65 -11.85 -7.22
CA GLY A 13 4.61 -12.85 -7.67
C GLY A 13 5.37 -12.47 -8.93
N LEU A 14 6.03 -13.46 -9.54
CA LEU A 14 6.71 -13.32 -10.81
C LEU A 14 5.65 -13.29 -11.92
N LEU A 15 5.44 -12.12 -12.51
CA LEU A 15 4.38 -11.88 -13.50
C LEU A 15 4.90 -11.86 -14.95
N VAL A 16 6.16 -11.53 -15.12
CA VAL A 16 6.88 -11.63 -16.40
C VAL A 16 8.21 -12.32 -16.13
N ASP A 17 8.42 -13.47 -16.76
CA ASP A 17 9.66 -14.23 -16.68
C ASP A 17 10.30 -14.26 -18.09
N THR A 18 11.50 -13.73 -18.18
CA THR A 18 12.29 -13.78 -19.43
C THR A 18 13.28 -14.93 -19.45
N GLY A 19 13.38 -15.71 -18.39
CA GLY A 19 14.26 -16.86 -18.25
C GLY A 19 15.73 -16.51 -18.01
N GLU A 20 16.08 -15.23 -17.92
CA GLU A 20 17.46 -14.79 -17.72
C GLU A 20 17.80 -14.66 -16.24
N PRO A 21 19.02 -15.04 -15.82
CA PRO A 21 19.49 -14.80 -14.45
C PRO A 21 19.46 -13.31 -14.09
N VAL A 22 18.96 -12.97 -12.91
CA VAL A 22 18.91 -11.60 -12.42
C VAL A 22 20.33 -11.05 -12.20
N LYS A 23 20.62 -9.89 -12.78
CA LYS A 23 21.90 -9.18 -12.65
C LYS A 23 21.78 -7.89 -11.86
N LYS A 24 20.74 -7.10 -12.15
CA LYS A 24 20.45 -5.81 -11.50
C LYS A 24 18.94 -5.61 -11.47
N ALA A 25 18.42 -5.11 -10.36
CA ALA A 25 17.00 -4.84 -10.18
C ALA A 25 16.72 -3.34 -10.06
N ALA A 26 15.60 -2.90 -10.65
CA ALA A 26 14.99 -1.60 -10.42
C ALA A 26 13.72 -1.77 -9.55
N PHE A 27 13.39 -0.76 -8.76
CA PHE A 27 12.23 -0.77 -7.86
C PHE A 27 11.31 0.40 -8.20
N THR A 28 10.01 0.15 -8.22
CA THR A 28 9.00 1.17 -8.50
C THR A 28 7.64 0.74 -7.92
N LEU A 29 6.73 1.67 -7.62
CA LEU A 29 5.38 1.27 -7.22
C LEU A 29 4.62 0.63 -8.38
N GLU A 30 4.78 1.15 -9.60
CA GLU A 30 4.02 0.71 -10.76
C GLU A 30 4.91 0.48 -11.97
N LEU A 31 4.57 -0.53 -12.79
CA LEU A 31 5.22 -0.69 -14.09
C LEU A 31 4.72 0.39 -15.07
N SER A 32 5.60 1.28 -15.47
CA SER A 32 5.33 2.31 -16.47
C SER A 32 6.32 2.25 -17.64
N ALA A 33 6.00 2.93 -18.74
CA ALA A 33 6.92 3.05 -19.84
C ALA A 33 8.24 3.75 -19.45
N ALA A 34 8.17 4.69 -18.47
CA ALA A 34 9.32 5.38 -17.92
C ALA A 34 10.18 4.45 -17.04
N ALA A 35 9.53 3.63 -16.21
CA ALA A 35 10.23 2.65 -15.37
C ALA A 35 10.99 1.61 -16.22
N VAL A 36 10.39 1.15 -17.31
CA VAL A 36 11.07 0.24 -18.25
C VAL A 36 12.25 0.93 -18.92
N ALA A 37 12.08 2.16 -19.42
CA ALA A 37 13.17 2.91 -20.05
C ALA A 37 14.34 3.15 -19.07
N PHE A 38 14.05 3.52 -17.83
CA PHE A 38 15.07 3.65 -16.77
C PHE A 38 15.80 2.32 -16.51
N ALA A 39 15.07 1.20 -16.44
CA ALA A 39 15.67 -0.10 -16.22
C ALA A 39 16.59 -0.51 -17.38
N GLU A 40 16.20 -0.22 -18.63
CA GLU A 40 17.05 -0.44 -19.82
C GLU A 40 18.35 0.41 -19.75
N GLU A 41 18.23 1.70 -19.47
CA GLU A 41 19.34 2.64 -19.37
C GLU A 41 20.34 2.23 -18.28
N GLU A 42 19.82 1.78 -17.13
CA GLU A 42 20.61 1.33 -15.99
C GLU A 42 21.10 -0.12 -16.10
N GLY A 43 20.76 -0.84 -17.16
CA GLY A 43 21.14 -2.24 -17.36
C GLY A 43 20.48 -3.21 -16.36
N CYS A 44 19.30 -2.84 -15.84
CA CYS A 44 18.50 -3.72 -14.99
C CYS A 44 17.74 -4.73 -15.86
N ASN A 45 17.71 -5.99 -15.42
CA ASN A 45 16.95 -7.04 -16.09
C ASN A 45 15.83 -7.63 -15.19
N LEU A 46 15.56 -6.97 -14.05
CA LEU A 46 14.42 -7.20 -13.19
C LEU A 46 13.82 -5.86 -12.78
N ILE A 47 12.50 -5.76 -12.83
CA ILE A 47 11.75 -4.69 -12.16
C ILE A 47 10.91 -5.32 -11.05
N VAL A 48 11.03 -4.78 -9.85
CA VAL A 48 10.19 -5.12 -8.71
C VAL A 48 9.17 -4.00 -8.55
N THR A 49 7.88 -4.35 -8.66
CA THR A 49 6.78 -3.40 -8.47
C THR A 49 6.03 -3.71 -7.17
N HIS A 50 5.36 -2.70 -6.61
CA HIS A 50 4.35 -2.92 -5.58
C HIS A 50 3.05 -3.38 -6.23
N HIS A 51 2.43 -2.56 -7.05
CA HIS A 51 1.18 -2.89 -7.72
C HIS A 51 1.38 -3.97 -8.80
N PRO A 52 0.50 -5.01 -8.84
CA PRO A 52 0.57 -6.05 -9.86
C PRO A 52 0.36 -5.48 -11.25
N VAL A 53 1.36 -5.62 -12.09
CA VAL A 53 1.31 -5.19 -13.49
C VAL A 53 0.23 -5.94 -14.29
N ILE A 54 -0.14 -7.15 -13.86
CA ILE A 54 -1.28 -7.93 -14.34
C ILE A 54 -2.21 -8.18 -13.15
N TYR A 55 -3.03 -7.20 -12.79
CA TYR A 55 -3.99 -7.37 -11.68
C TYR A 55 -5.19 -8.24 -12.08
N ARG A 56 -5.63 -8.14 -13.35
CA ARG A 56 -6.68 -8.99 -13.94
C ARG A 56 -6.13 -9.63 -15.21
N PRO A 57 -6.68 -10.81 -15.63
CA PRO A 57 -6.29 -11.42 -16.88
C PRO A 57 -6.38 -10.42 -18.04
N VAL A 58 -5.30 -10.32 -18.83
CA VAL A 58 -5.25 -9.44 -20.00
C VAL A 58 -5.71 -10.22 -21.25
N ALA A 59 -6.59 -9.60 -22.04
CA ALA A 59 -7.10 -10.23 -23.27
C ALA A 59 -6.14 -10.04 -24.46
N SER A 60 -5.31 -9.00 -24.45
CA SER A 60 -4.35 -8.69 -25.50
C SER A 60 -3.16 -7.90 -24.97
N LEU A 61 -2.03 -8.02 -25.66
CA LEU A 61 -0.81 -7.25 -25.40
C LEU A 61 -0.56 -6.33 -26.60
N CYS A 62 -0.79 -5.03 -26.41
CA CYS A 62 -0.65 -4.02 -27.45
C CYS A 62 0.38 -2.97 -27.05
N ALA A 63 1.40 -2.76 -27.90
CA ALA A 63 2.50 -1.82 -27.60
C ALA A 63 2.06 -0.36 -27.42
N GLY A 64 0.96 0.05 -28.05
CA GLY A 64 0.39 1.40 -27.93
C GLY A 64 -0.65 1.56 -26.82
N ASP A 65 -1.00 0.50 -26.09
CA ASP A 65 -1.96 0.55 -24.99
C ASP A 65 -1.27 1.01 -23.71
N PRO A 66 -1.83 1.96 -22.93
CA PRO A 66 -1.17 2.49 -21.74
C PRO A 66 -1.01 1.46 -20.62
N THR A 67 -1.85 0.44 -20.56
CA THR A 67 -1.80 -0.62 -19.54
C THR A 67 -0.88 -1.76 -19.94
N THR A 68 -0.99 -2.26 -21.15
CA THR A 68 -0.24 -3.44 -21.61
C THR A 68 1.04 -3.08 -22.39
N GLY A 69 1.17 -1.84 -22.87
CA GLY A 69 2.38 -1.35 -23.55
C GLY A 69 3.65 -1.46 -22.72
N PRO A 70 3.65 -1.09 -21.44
CA PRO A 70 4.82 -1.31 -20.56
C PRO A 70 5.22 -2.77 -20.43
N LEU A 71 4.26 -3.71 -20.37
CA LEU A 71 4.53 -5.16 -20.39
C LEU A 71 5.23 -5.59 -21.68
N VAL A 72 4.70 -5.13 -22.84
CA VAL A 72 5.32 -5.44 -24.16
C VAL A 72 6.73 -4.91 -24.22
N LYS A 73 6.98 -3.70 -23.68
CA LYS A 73 8.34 -3.13 -23.62
C LYS A 73 9.25 -3.96 -22.73
N ALA A 74 8.84 -4.30 -21.50
CA ALA A 74 9.64 -5.10 -20.57
C ALA A 74 10.02 -6.45 -21.18
N ILE A 75 9.06 -7.17 -21.80
CA ILE A 75 9.32 -8.44 -22.49
C ILE A 75 10.33 -8.27 -23.62
N ARG A 76 10.20 -7.24 -24.47
CA ARG A 76 11.12 -6.98 -25.59
C ARG A 76 12.52 -6.61 -25.11
N ALA A 77 12.63 -5.95 -23.96
CA ALA A 77 13.90 -5.56 -23.35
C ALA A 77 14.55 -6.71 -22.56
N GLY A 78 13.92 -7.88 -22.47
CA GLY A 78 14.42 -8.99 -21.64
C GLY A 78 14.36 -8.71 -20.14
N ILE A 79 13.40 -7.89 -19.70
CA ILE A 79 13.22 -7.50 -18.29
C ILE A 79 12.10 -8.33 -17.67
N SER A 80 12.44 -9.09 -16.64
CA SER A 80 11.47 -9.80 -15.79
C SER A 80 10.76 -8.84 -14.83
N VAL A 81 9.52 -9.16 -14.43
CA VAL A 81 8.76 -8.33 -13.49
C VAL A 81 8.20 -9.17 -12.34
N ILE A 82 8.52 -8.77 -11.12
CA ILE A 82 7.94 -9.30 -9.88
C ILE A 82 7.08 -8.22 -9.25
N SER A 83 5.84 -8.56 -8.85
CA SER A 83 5.00 -7.67 -8.05
C SER A 83 4.90 -8.17 -6.62
N MET A 84 5.13 -7.26 -5.65
CA MET A 84 5.03 -7.49 -4.22
C MET A 84 3.95 -6.55 -3.65
N HIS A 85 2.70 -7.00 -3.70
CA HIS A 85 1.50 -6.24 -3.35
C HIS A 85 1.03 -6.60 -1.93
N LEU A 86 -0.14 -7.20 -1.78
CA LEU A 86 -0.72 -7.53 -0.48
C LEU A 86 0.18 -8.41 0.40
N ASN A 87 1.04 -9.22 -0.19
CA ASN A 87 2.04 -9.99 0.53
C ASN A 87 3.09 -9.10 1.22
N LEU A 88 3.43 -7.94 0.64
CA LEU A 88 4.33 -6.96 1.23
C LEU A 88 3.60 -6.09 2.26
N ASP A 89 2.34 -5.72 1.98
CA ASP A 89 1.52 -4.98 2.95
C ASP A 89 1.43 -5.71 4.29
N ALA A 90 1.11 -7.01 4.20
CA ALA A 90 0.90 -7.85 5.37
C ALA A 90 2.18 -8.32 6.08
N ALA A 91 3.34 -8.23 5.44
CA ALA A 91 4.59 -8.77 5.98
C ALA A 91 5.04 -8.04 7.26
N PRO A 92 5.73 -8.73 8.19
CA PRO A 92 6.47 -8.05 9.25
C PRO A 92 7.48 -7.06 8.65
N GLY A 93 7.48 -5.83 9.15
CA GLY A 93 8.27 -4.74 8.58
C GLY A 93 7.78 -4.23 7.23
N GLY A 94 6.64 -4.73 6.73
CA GLY A 94 6.05 -4.34 5.45
C GLY A 94 5.35 -2.99 5.49
N ILE A 95 4.52 -2.72 4.46
CA ILE A 95 3.97 -1.38 4.23
C ILE A 95 3.00 -0.96 5.34
N ASP A 96 2.10 -1.84 5.80
CA ASP A 96 1.17 -1.53 6.90
C ASP A 96 1.90 -1.17 8.20
N GLU A 97 2.98 -1.86 8.52
CA GLU A 97 3.77 -1.55 9.71
C GLU A 97 4.56 -0.25 9.53
N SER A 98 5.14 -0.03 8.36
CA SER A 98 5.84 1.22 8.03
C SER A 98 4.90 2.43 8.10
N LEU A 99 3.67 2.29 7.58
CA LEU A 99 2.62 3.32 7.69
C LEU A 99 2.30 3.62 9.15
N ALA A 100 2.03 2.60 9.98
CA ALA A 100 1.73 2.80 11.39
C ALA A 100 2.85 3.53 12.14
N ARG A 101 4.12 3.17 11.90
CA ARG A 101 5.27 3.87 12.48
C ARG A 101 5.37 5.31 12.02
N ALA A 102 5.12 5.60 10.75
CA ALA A 102 5.09 6.96 10.22
C ALA A 102 3.93 7.80 10.82
N LEU A 103 2.87 7.15 11.29
CA LEU A 103 1.73 7.75 11.99
C LEU A 103 1.96 7.90 13.51
N GLY A 104 3.12 7.51 14.02
CA GLY A 104 3.52 7.69 15.42
C GLY A 104 3.37 6.44 16.30
N ALA A 105 3.24 5.24 15.71
CA ALA A 105 3.20 4.01 16.48
C ALA A 105 4.57 3.64 17.06
N GLU A 106 4.67 3.43 18.35
CA GLU A 106 5.81 2.80 19.02
C GLU A 106 5.67 1.27 18.99
N GLU A 107 4.46 0.78 19.27
CA GLU A 107 4.08 -0.63 19.21
C GLU A 107 2.82 -0.78 18.36
N THR A 108 2.71 -1.89 17.64
CA THR A 108 1.57 -2.20 16.79
C THR A 108 0.97 -3.56 17.08
N LYS A 109 -0.35 -3.68 16.85
CA LYS A 109 -1.05 -4.97 16.83
C LYS A 109 -1.68 -5.16 15.46
N ILE A 110 -1.54 -6.35 14.89
CA ILE A 110 -2.21 -6.72 13.65
C ILE A 110 -3.72 -6.75 13.89
N LEU A 111 -4.48 -6.10 13.00
CA LEU A 111 -5.94 -6.06 13.06
C LEU A 111 -6.56 -7.29 12.41
N ARG A 112 -6.07 -7.69 11.24
CA ARG A 112 -6.54 -8.86 10.50
C ARG A 112 -5.39 -9.85 10.28
N PRO A 113 -5.18 -10.82 11.19
CA PRO A 113 -4.16 -11.86 11.03
C PRO A 113 -4.42 -12.73 9.80
N ILE A 114 -3.36 -13.16 9.10
CA ILE A 114 -3.44 -14.07 7.95
C ILE A 114 -2.68 -15.35 8.22
N LEU A 115 -1.36 -15.26 8.45
CA LEU A 115 -0.49 -16.43 8.64
C LEU A 115 0.72 -16.04 9.50
N GLY A 116 0.89 -16.71 10.64
CA GLY A 116 1.99 -16.44 11.57
C GLY A 116 1.95 -15.01 12.08
N ASP A 117 3.00 -14.26 11.80
CA ASP A 117 3.19 -12.85 12.15
C ASP A 117 2.83 -11.87 11.01
N ALA A 118 2.19 -12.36 9.95
CA ALA A 118 1.68 -11.56 8.84
C ALA A 118 0.20 -11.23 8.99
N GLY A 119 -0.20 -10.04 8.58
CA GLY A 119 -1.60 -9.62 8.58
C GLY A 119 -1.77 -8.17 8.19
N TYR A 120 -3.01 -7.81 7.86
CA TYR A 120 -3.38 -6.47 7.40
C TYR A 120 -3.83 -5.57 8.54
N GLY A 121 -3.59 -4.28 8.34
CA GLY A 121 -3.94 -3.22 9.26
C GLY A 121 -3.16 -3.27 10.57
N ARG A 122 -2.98 -2.11 11.18
CA ARG A 122 -2.29 -1.97 12.47
C ARG A 122 -3.13 -1.15 13.43
N ALA A 123 -3.29 -1.65 14.65
CA ALA A 123 -3.82 -0.88 15.77
C ALA A 123 -2.67 -0.43 16.67
N PHE A 124 -2.71 0.84 17.11
CA PHE A 124 -1.71 1.42 17.99
C PHE A 124 -2.29 2.58 18.81
N SER A 125 -1.51 3.05 19.79
CA SER A 125 -1.86 4.22 20.61
C SER A 125 -0.87 5.36 20.35
N VAL A 126 -1.38 6.61 20.37
CA VAL A 126 -0.60 7.83 20.17
C VAL A 126 -0.60 8.75 21.42
N GLY A 127 -1.07 8.23 22.54
CA GLY A 127 -1.33 9.06 23.71
C GLY A 127 -2.54 10.00 23.49
N PRO A 128 -3.12 10.56 24.57
CA PRO A 128 -4.24 11.49 24.47
C PRO A 128 -3.81 12.79 23.73
N ILE A 129 -4.43 13.03 22.56
CA ILE A 129 -4.14 14.22 21.74
C ILE A 129 -5.44 14.71 21.09
N ARG A 130 -5.59 16.02 20.85
CA ARG A 130 -6.69 16.57 20.06
C ARG A 130 -6.60 16.05 18.62
N PHE A 131 -7.72 15.69 18.01
CA PHE A 131 -7.75 15.19 16.64
C PHE A 131 -7.12 16.19 15.65
N SER A 132 -7.39 17.49 15.81
CA SER A 132 -6.77 18.53 14.99
C SER A 132 -5.24 18.54 15.10
N ALA A 133 -4.69 18.36 16.30
CA ALA A 133 -3.24 18.31 16.50
C ALA A 133 -2.64 17.01 15.93
N TYR A 134 -3.34 15.88 16.05
CA TYR A 134 -2.92 14.63 15.41
C TYR A 134 -2.93 14.74 13.89
N LEU A 135 -3.98 15.34 13.30
CA LEU A 135 -4.08 15.61 11.87
C LEU A 135 -2.91 16.46 11.35
N GLU A 136 -2.50 17.49 12.09
CA GLU A 136 -1.34 18.30 11.74
C GLU A 136 -0.03 17.50 11.74
N ASN A 137 0.13 16.55 12.67
CA ASN A 137 1.28 15.64 12.65
C ASN A 137 1.26 14.72 11.42
N VAL A 138 0.09 14.21 11.05
CA VAL A 138 -0.08 13.40 9.83
C VAL A 138 0.24 14.22 8.58
N ARG A 139 -0.24 15.46 8.49
CA ARG A 139 0.05 16.37 7.36
C ARG A 139 1.54 16.69 7.23
N LYS A 140 2.24 16.88 8.33
CA LYS A 140 3.71 17.09 8.31
C LYS A 140 4.45 15.89 7.69
N THR A 141 3.93 14.70 7.87
CA THR A 141 4.55 13.45 7.36
C THR A 141 4.14 13.14 5.92
N PHE A 142 2.86 13.36 5.56
CA PHE A 142 2.27 12.91 4.30
C PHE A 142 1.84 14.05 3.35
N GLY A 143 2.01 15.31 3.77
CA GLY A 143 1.73 16.49 2.95
C GLY A 143 0.29 16.99 3.04
N ASP A 144 0.02 18.09 2.33
CA ASP A 144 -1.22 18.87 2.45
C ASP A 144 -2.45 18.22 1.80
N ARG A 145 -2.27 17.18 0.97
CA ARG A 145 -3.37 16.45 0.32
C ARG A 145 -4.07 15.44 1.23
N VAL A 146 -3.78 15.48 2.53
CA VAL A 146 -4.47 14.67 3.55
C VAL A 146 -5.85 15.25 3.80
N ILE A 147 -6.89 14.42 3.66
CA ILE A 147 -8.29 14.77 3.89
C ILE A 147 -8.72 14.17 5.23
N ALA A 148 -9.53 14.91 6.00
CA ALA A 148 -10.03 14.43 7.29
C ALA A 148 -11.53 14.64 7.44
N TYR A 149 -12.16 13.72 8.18
CA TYR A 149 -13.57 13.75 8.54
C TYR A 149 -13.72 13.45 10.03
N GLY A 150 -14.73 14.04 10.67
CA GLY A 150 -15.06 13.82 12.07
C GLY A 150 -14.94 15.08 12.93
N GLU A 151 -14.94 14.92 14.22
CA GLU A 151 -14.98 16.01 15.19
C GLU A 151 -13.64 16.22 15.88
N ASP A 152 -13.33 17.48 16.22
CA ASP A 152 -12.13 17.80 16.99
C ASP A 152 -12.32 17.46 18.48
N ARG A 153 -12.06 16.23 18.84
CA ARG A 153 -12.14 15.65 20.19
C ARG A 153 -10.81 14.97 20.57
N PRO A 154 -10.60 14.66 21.86
CA PRO A 154 -9.47 13.83 22.27
C PRO A 154 -9.53 12.44 21.60
N VAL A 155 -8.39 11.99 21.07
CA VAL A 155 -8.19 10.69 20.44
C VAL A 155 -6.93 10.05 20.99
N SER A 156 -6.84 8.73 20.99
CA SER A 156 -5.67 8.00 21.47
C SER A 156 -5.43 6.68 20.73
N ARG A 157 -6.49 6.05 20.21
CA ARG A 157 -6.43 4.75 19.54
C ARG A 157 -6.58 4.95 18.04
N VAL A 158 -5.60 4.47 17.31
CA VAL A 158 -5.56 4.56 15.86
C VAL A 158 -5.60 3.18 15.23
N ALA A 159 -6.36 3.04 14.15
CA ALA A 159 -6.29 1.91 13.23
C ALA A 159 -5.80 2.43 11.89
N SER A 160 -4.76 1.83 11.32
CA SER A 160 -4.26 2.19 9.99
C SER A 160 -4.31 1.01 9.04
N PHE A 161 -4.63 1.29 7.77
CA PHE A 161 -4.65 0.33 6.67
C PHE A 161 -3.99 1.02 5.47
N CYS A 162 -2.99 0.41 4.85
CA CYS A 162 -2.41 0.94 3.63
C CYS A 162 -3.38 0.76 2.44
N GLY A 163 -3.24 1.56 1.41
CA GLY A 163 -4.05 1.46 0.20
C GLY A 163 -5.56 1.61 0.41
N GLY A 164 -6.35 0.72 -0.19
CA GLY A 164 -7.81 0.76 -0.19
C GLY A 164 -8.45 0.00 0.97
N GLY A 165 -8.25 0.43 2.21
CA GLY A 165 -8.67 -0.27 3.43
C GLY A 165 -10.15 -0.18 3.82
N ALA A 166 -11.06 0.18 2.94
CA ALA A 166 -12.46 0.47 3.29
C ALA A 166 -13.21 -0.70 3.97
N GLY A 167 -13.07 -1.91 3.43
CA GLY A 167 -13.71 -3.12 3.99
C GLY A 167 -13.14 -3.47 5.36
N ASP A 168 -11.82 -3.47 5.47
CA ASP A 168 -11.12 -3.77 6.72
C ASP A 168 -11.37 -2.69 7.79
N ALA A 169 -11.52 -1.42 7.40
CA ALA A 169 -11.88 -0.33 8.31
C ALA A 169 -13.25 -0.53 8.96
N LEU A 170 -14.25 -1.00 8.20
CA LEU A 170 -15.59 -1.30 8.73
C LEU A 170 -15.58 -2.49 9.69
N GLU A 171 -14.82 -3.53 9.37
CA GLU A 171 -14.79 -4.78 10.12
C GLU A 171 -13.89 -4.70 11.35
N TYR A 172 -12.69 -4.14 11.21
CA TYR A 172 -11.64 -4.15 12.24
C TYR A 172 -11.39 -2.79 12.92
N GLY A 173 -11.91 -1.69 12.37
CA GLY A 173 -11.71 -0.33 12.90
C GLY A 173 -12.58 0.04 14.12
N ALA A 174 -13.47 -0.84 14.58
CA ALA A 174 -14.48 -0.50 15.60
C ALA A 174 -13.90 0.03 16.91
N ALA A 175 -12.75 -0.47 17.38
CA ALA A 175 -12.11 -0.06 18.62
C ALA A 175 -11.30 1.24 18.51
N ALA A 176 -11.03 1.75 17.31
CA ALA A 176 -10.24 2.95 17.09
C ALA A 176 -11.06 4.24 17.29
N ASP A 177 -10.39 5.31 17.72
CA ASP A 177 -10.92 6.66 17.73
C ASP A 177 -10.71 7.33 16.37
N VAL A 178 -9.59 7.00 15.71
CA VAL A 178 -9.19 7.47 14.38
C VAL A 178 -8.87 6.28 13.48
N ILE A 179 -9.38 6.31 12.26
CA ILE A 179 -9.04 5.37 11.19
C ILE A 179 -8.25 6.12 10.13
N VAL A 180 -7.09 5.59 9.75
CA VAL A 180 -6.22 6.14 8.70
C VAL A 180 -6.11 5.14 7.56
N THR A 181 -6.41 5.57 6.33
CA THR A 181 -6.28 4.76 5.12
C THR A 181 -6.11 5.70 3.91
N SER A 182 -6.17 5.16 2.69
CA SER A 182 -6.09 5.97 1.47
C SER A 182 -7.44 6.02 0.75
N ASP A 183 -7.75 5.05 -0.07
CA ASP A 183 -8.96 5.08 -0.87
C ASP A 183 -10.17 4.55 -0.10
N MET A 184 -11.21 5.37 -0.01
CA MET A 184 -12.43 4.99 0.69
C MET A 184 -13.67 5.50 -0.06
N PRO A 185 -14.63 4.62 -0.38
CA PRO A 185 -15.90 5.02 -0.99
C PRO A 185 -16.71 5.95 -0.08
N HIS A 186 -17.41 6.92 -0.67
CA HIS A 186 -18.20 7.90 0.07
C HIS A 186 -19.18 7.29 1.10
N HIS A 187 -19.86 6.21 0.75
CA HIS A 187 -20.82 5.57 1.66
C HIS A 187 -20.15 4.98 2.90
N VAL A 188 -18.90 4.48 2.78
CA VAL A 188 -18.11 3.98 3.91
C VAL A 188 -17.64 5.13 4.81
N ILE A 189 -17.19 6.24 4.22
CA ILE A 189 -16.85 7.47 4.96
C ILE A 189 -18.05 7.90 5.80
N LYS A 190 -19.22 8.03 5.17
CA LYS A 190 -20.46 8.42 5.85
C LYS A 190 -20.79 7.49 7.00
N GLU A 191 -20.75 6.18 6.78
CA GLU A 191 -21.07 5.18 7.80
C GLU A 191 -20.13 5.25 9.01
N LEU A 192 -18.83 5.35 8.78
CA LEU A 192 -17.84 5.43 9.85
C LEU A 192 -17.98 6.74 10.66
N VAL A 193 -18.23 7.86 9.99
CA VAL A 193 -18.47 9.16 10.66
C VAL A 193 -19.75 9.10 11.50
N GLU A 194 -20.84 8.52 10.99
CA GLU A 194 -22.08 8.31 11.75
C GLU A 194 -21.90 7.39 12.96
N ARG A 195 -20.94 6.45 12.89
CA ARG A 195 -20.50 5.64 14.05
C ARG A 195 -19.57 6.40 15.01
N GLY A 196 -19.38 7.70 14.83
CA GLY A 196 -18.54 8.56 15.68
C GLY A 196 -17.04 8.36 15.49
N LYS A 197 -16.60 7.85 14.32
CA LYS A 197 -15.17 7.69 14.02
C LYS A 197 -14.61 8.96 13.37
N ASN A 198 -13.38 9.29 13.70
CA ASN A 198 -12.61 10.24 12.94
C ASN A 198 -11.84 9.51 11.86
N LEU A 199 -11.75 10.09 10.65
CA LEU A 199 -11.07 9.50 9.51
C LEU A 199 -9.99 10.43 9.00
N ILE A 200 -8.87 9.86 8.58
CA ILE A 200 -7.81 10.55 7.85
C ILE A 200 -7.52 9.75 6.58
N LEU A 201 -7.66 10.39 5.42
CA LEU A 201 -7.35 9.80 4.13
C LEU A 201 -6.03 10.39 3.62
N ILE A 202 -5.05 9.55 3.40
CA ILE A 202 -3.72 9.88 2.89
C ILE A 202 -3.69 9.53 1.39
N PRO A 203 -3.01 10.29 0.52
CA PRO A 203 -2.84 9.88 -0.87
C PRO A 203 -2.22 8.48 -0.97
N HIS A 204 -2.83 7.61 -1.79
CA HIS A 204 -2.52 6.19 -1.88
C HIS A 204 -1.02 5.93 -2.05
N TYR A 205 -0.43 6.47 -3.13
CA TYR A 205 0.99 6.27 -3.41
C TYR A 205 1.90 6.79 -2.28
N THR A 206 1.53 7.89 -1.60
CA THR A 206 2.33 8.46 -0.51
C THR A 206 2.32 7.55 0.73
N ALA A 207 1.20 6.86 0.97
CA ALA A 207 1.09 5.91 2.06
C ALA A 207 1.97 4.66 1.84
N GLU A 208 2.15 4.25 0.60
CA GLU A 208 2.83 3.01 0.23
C GLU A 208 4.29 3.20 -0.16
N GLU A 209 4.61 4.28 -0.90
CA GLU A 209 5.94 4.54 -1.44
C GLU A 209 7.04 4.46 -0.38
N ARG A 210 6.81 5.10 0.77
CA ARG A 210 7.79 5.10 1.87
C ARG A 210 8.05 3.68 2.39
N GLY A 211 6.99 2.91 2.63
CA GLY A 211 7.09 1.53 3.13
C GLY A 211 7.76 0.60 2.13
N PHE A 212 7.44 0.78 0.86
CA PHE A 212 8.02 0.01 -0.22
C PHE A 212 9.55 0.21 -0.30
N PHE A 213 10.02 1.46 -0.36
CA PHE A 213 11.46 1.73 -0.45
C PHE A 213 12.24 1.52 0.85
N LEU A 214 11.58 1.52 2.01
CA LEU A 214 12.26 1.18 3.27
C LEU A 214 12.45 -0.32 3.47
N PHE A 215 11.66 -1.14 2.78
CA PHE A 215 11.72 -2.60 2.88
C PHE A 215 12.94 -3.18 2.16
N PHE A 216 13.41 -2.52 1.09
CA PHE A 216 14.54 -2.94 0.25
C PHE A 216 15.79 -2.11 0.51
#